data_3c6e54506674abf843b9186acc9842ce
#
_entry.id   3c6e54506674abf843b9186acc9842ce
#
_cell.length_a   1.000
_cell.length_b   1.000
_cell.length_c   1.000
_cell.angle_alpha   90.00
_cell.angle_beta   90.00
_cell.angle_gamma   90.00
#
_symmetry.space_group_name_H-M   'P 1'
#
loop_
_entity.id
_entity.type
_entity.pdbx_description
1 polymer ?
#
loop_
_entity_poly.entity_id
_entity_poly.type
_entity_poly.pdbx_seq_one_letter_code
_entity_poly.pdbx_strand_id
1 'polypeptide(L)'
;SDESFLKVVATQPPEAIIAMLNKGADPNARDAQGQSALALYLQTKYPDADTVDAFLRAGADVNALNSKGAPLIANACAISPRLTQILLAHGAKVDSVYPNGMTPLMYCAIAANTPEAVQLLIQAGADTAYQAPNGWTAYTVAQQYNRNPAVAQVLAAY
;
A
#
# COMPACT_ATOMS: atom_id res chain seq x y z
N SER A 1 -0.35 15.50 -21.09
CA SER A 1 -1.70 15.18 -20.62
C SER A 1 -1.68 14.05 -19.60
N ASP A 2 -2.73 13.92 -18.83
CA ASP A 2 -2.88 12.84 -17.84
C ASP A 2 -2.82 11.47 -18.53
N GLU A 3 -3.44 11.34 -19.69
CA GLU A 3 -3.42 10.09 -20.45
C GLU A 3 -2.00 9.71 -20.87
N SER A 4 -1.20 10.68 -21.32
CA SER A 4 0.21 10.45 -21.65
C SER A 4 1.01 10.02 -20.44
N PHE A 5 0.78 10.68 -19.30
CA PHE A 5 1.47 10.34 -18.05
C PHE A 5 1.12 8.91 -17.60
N LEU A 6 -0.16 8.55 -17.59
CA LEU A 6 -0.60 7.21 -17.21
C LEU A 6 0.03 6.12 -18.08
N LYS A 7 0.17 6.38 -19.38
CA LYS A 7 0.85 5.46 -20.29
C LYS A 7 2.33 5.30 -19.93
N VAL A 8 3.01 6.40 -19.60
CA VAL A 8 4.42 6.36 -19.18
C VAL A 8 4.55 5.54 -17.87
N VAL A 9 3.65 5.75 -16.91
CA VAL A 9 3.65 4.99 -15.65
C VAL A 9 3.54 3.49 -15.89
N ALA A 10 2.72 3.08 -16.85
CA ALA A 10 2.48 1.67 -17.14
C ALA A 10 3.61 1.00 -17.93
N THR A 11 4.41 1.75 -18.71
CA THR A 11 5.26 1.16 -19.74
C THR A 11 6.71 1.61 -19.73
N GLN A 12 7.04 2.73 -19.04
CA GLN A 12 8.37 3.33 -19.12
C GLN A 12 9.17 3.13 -17.84
N PRO A 13 10.50 3.28 -17.88
CA PRO A 13 11.33 3.11 -16.68
C PRO A 13 11.12 4.25 -15.67
N PRO A 14 11.58 4.06 -14.43
CA PRO A 14 11.39 5.05 -13.36
C PRO A 14 11.85 6.46 -13.71
N GLU A 15 12.95 6.61 -14.44
CA GLU A 15 13.49 7.91 -14.81
C GLU A 15 12.50 8.74 -15.63
N ALA A 16 11.76 8.10 -16.55
CA ALA A 16 10.76 8.78 -17.37
C ALA A 16 9.56 9.24 -16.50
N ILE A 17 9.16 8.44 -15.54
CA ILE A 17 8.07 8.77 -14.62
C ILE A 17 8.48 9.98 -13.76
N ILE A 18 9.64 9.93 -13.14
CA ILE A 18 10.16 11.00 -12.30
C ILE A 18 10.31 12.29 -13.08
N ALA A 19 10.81 12.20 -14.33
CA ALA A 19 10.94 13.37 -15.19
C ALA A 19 9.60 14.05 -15.47
N MET A 20 8.54 13.28 -15.71
CA MET A 20 7.21 13.83 -15.91
C MET A 20 6.63 14.44 -14.64
N LEU A 21 6.83 13.81 -13.48
CA LEU A 21 6.41 14.38 -12.19
C LEU A 21 7.13 15.72 -11.94
N ASN A 22 8.42 15.80 -12.24
CA ASN A 22 9.20 17.04 -12.09
C ASN A 22 8.74 18.16 -13.04
N LYS A 23 8.14 17.79 -14.16
CA LYS A 23 7.54 18.75 -15.11
C LYS A 23 6.10 19.13 -14.78
N GLY A 24 5.57 18.66 -13.67
CA GLY A 24 4.23 19.02 -13.21
C GLY A 24 3.13 18.06 -13.63
N ALA A 25 3.44 16.84 -14.04
CA ALA A 25 2.41 15.83 -14.27
C ALA A 25 1.61 15.62 -12.97
N ASP A 26 0.30 15.42 -13.09
CA ASP A 26 -0.58 15.22 -11.94
C ASP A 26 -0.36 13.83 -11.35
N PRO A 27 0.20 13.73 -10.13
CA PRO A 27 0.43 12.43 -9.50
C PRO A 27 -0.86 11.70 -9.13
N ASN A 28 -2.00 12.41 -9.11
CA ASN A 28 -3.32 11.86 -8.81
C ASN A 28 -4.16 11.64 -10.07
N ALA A 29 -3.55 11.69 -11.25
CA ALA A 29 -4.24 11.36 -12.50
C ALA A 29 -4.86 9.96 -12.40
N ARG A 30 -6.06 9.78 -12.95
CA ARG A 30 -6.79 8.51 -12.88
C ARG A 30 -7.04 7.97 -14.27
N ASP A 31 -7.00 6.65 -14.40
CA ASP A 31 -7.33 5.98 -15.65
C ASP A 31 -8.87 5.84 -15.81
N ALA A 32 -9.30 5.19 -16.89
CA ALA A 32 -10.72 4.99 -17.19
C ALA A 32 -11.43 4.15 -16.12
N GLN A 33 -10.70 3.34 -15.35
CA GLN A 33 -11.23 2.54 -14.25
C GLN A 33 -11.18 3.27 -12.91
N GLY A 34 -10.71 4.51 -12.88
CA GLY A 34 -10.62 5.32 -11.68
C GLY A 34 -9.39 5.07 -10.82
N GLN A 35 -8.44 4.26 -11.28
CA GLN A 35 -7.20 4.00 -10.54
C GLN A 35 -6.23 5.18 -10.66
N SER A 36 -5.62 5.57 -9.54
CA SER A 36 -4.61 6.62 -9.55
C SER A 36 -3.30 6.15 -10.19
N ALA A 37 -2.50 7.10 -10.65
CA ALA A 37 -1.18 6.82 -11.23
C ALA A 37 -0.30 6.02 -10.24
N LEU A 38 -0.32 6.39 -8.95
CA LEU A 38 0.44 5.66 -7.93
C LEU A 38 -0.07 4.22 -7.76
N ALA A 39 -1.40 4.02 -7.74
CA ALA A 39 -1.97 2.67 -7.67
C ALA A 39 -1.54 1.82 -8.85
N LEU A 40 -1.56 2.39 -10.06
CA LEU A 40 -1.09 1.70 -11.27
C LEU A 40 0.39 1.33 -11.16
N TYR A 41 1.21 2.26 -10.68
CA TYR A 41 2.65 2.01 -10.54
C TYR A 41 2.94 0.87 -9.57
N LEU A 42 2.23 0.82 -8.44
CA LEU A 42 2.41 -0.25 -7.44
C LEU A 42 1.96 -1.63 -7.93
N GLN A 43 1.21 -1.69 -9.02
CA GLN A 43 0.80 -2.95 -9.66
C GLN A 43 1.78 -3.41 -10.74
N THR A 44 2.79 -2.62 -11.07
CA THR A 44 3.84 -3.03 -12.00
C THR A 44 4.72 -4.09 -11.37
N LYS A 45 5.51 -4.78 -12.20
CA LYS A 45 6.24 -5.97 -11.76
C LYS A 45 7.28 -5.69 -10.67
N TYR A 46 8.00 -4.57 -10.79
CA TYR A 46 9.06 -4.19 -9.86
C TYR A 46 8.98 -2.70 -9.52
N PRO A 47 8.03 -2.30 -8.67
CA PRO A 47 7.93 -0.89 -8.30
C PRO A 47 9.19 -0.44 -7.57
N ASP A 48 9.75 0.68 -8.01
CA ASP A 48 10.94 1.27 -7.43
C ASP A 48 10.57 2.17 -6.26
N ALA A 49 11.24 1.99 -5.12
CA ALA A 49 10.92 2.73 -3.91
C ALA A 49 11.14 4.25 -4.08
N ASP A 50 12.21 4.64 -4.76
CA ASP A 50 12.48 6.07 -4.99
C ASP A 50 11.44 6.72 -5.89
N THR A 51 10.89 5.96 -6.84
CA THR A 51 9.80 6.44 -7.70
C THR A 51 8.50 6.62 -6.89
N VAL A 52 8.18 5.69 -6.01
CA VAL A 52 7.03 5.82 -5.10
C VAL A 52 7.19 7.07 -4.23
N ASP A 53 8.38 7.29 -3.67
CA ASP A 53 8.68 8.50 -2.90
C ASP A 53 8.49 9.76 -3.74
N ALA A 54 8.90 9.76 -5.01
CA ALA A 54 8.72 10.88 -5.93
C ALA A 54 7.23 11.17 -6.17
N PHE A 55 6.40 10.14 -6.36
CA PHE A 55 4.94 10.32 -6.44
C PHE A 55 4.38 11.02 -5.21
N LEU A 56 4.79 10.55 -4.02
CA LEU A 56 4.26 11.08 -2.75
C LEU A 56 4.74 12.51 -2.50
N ARG A 57 5.98 12.81 -2.82
CA ARG A 57 6.51 14.19 -2.74
C ARG A 57 5.81 15.14 -3.71
N ALA A 58 5.39 14.64 -4.86
CA ALA A 58 4.63 15.42 -5.83
C ALA A 58 3.16 15.62 -5.43
N GLY A 59 2.71 15.00 -4.34
CA GLY A 59 1.36 15.17 -3.82
C GLY A 59 0.40 14.02 -4.12
N ALA A 60 0.91 12.84 -4.49
CA ALA A 60 0.06 11.66 -4.66
C ALA A 60 -0.67 11.33 -3.36
N ASP A 61 -1.94 10.93 -3.48
CA ASP A 61 -2.75 10.49 -2.34
C ASP A 61 -2.27 9.11 -1.88
N VAL A 62 -1.59 9.07 -0.73
CA VAL A 62 -1.08 7.83 -0.13
C VAL A 62 -2.21 6.91 0.32
N ASN A 63 -3.41 7.45 0.55
CA ASN A 63 -4.59 6.71 1.02
C ASN A 63 -5.55 6.34 -0.11
N ALA A 64 -5.14 6.47 -1.37
CA ALA A 64 -5.92 5.99 -2.50
C ALA A 64 -6.10 4.47 -2.40
N LEU A 65 -7.17 3.96 -3.00
CA LEU A 65 -7.44 2.53 -3.03
C LEU A 65 -6.92 1.92 -4.34
N ASN A 66 -6.55 0.65 -4.27
CA ASN A 66 -6.17 -0.11 -5.47
C ASN A 66 -7.42 -0.64 -6.20
N SER A 67 -7.23 -1.40 -7.27
CA SER A 67 -8.31 -1.95 -8.10
C SER A 67 -9.25 -2.91 -7.34
N LYS A 68 -8.80 -3.45 -6.22
CA LYS A 68 -9.59 -4.36 -5.38
C LYS A 68 -10.30 -3.64 -4.23
N GLY A 69 -10.20 -2.31 -4.17
CA GLY A 69 -10.77 -1.54 -3.07
C GLY A 69 -9.95 -1.59 -1.78
N ALA A 70 -8.73 -2.10 -1.83
CA ALA A 70 -7.83 -2.17 -0.68
C ALA A 70 -6.92 -0.93 -0.64
N PRO A 71 -6.41 -0.53 0.53
CA PRO A 71 -5.47 0.57 0.64
C PRO A 71 -4.13 0.21 -0.01
N LEU A 72 -3.41 1.23 -0.50
CA LEU A 72 -2.09 1.02 -1.13
C LEU A 72 -1.06 0.43 -0.17
N ILE A 73 -1.27 0.58 1.15
CA ILE A 73 -0.40 -0.07 2.14
C ILE A 73 -0.40 -1.60 1.98
N ALA A 74 -1.49 -2.18 1.52
CA ALA A 74 -1.55 -3.62 1.24
C ALA A 74 -0.58 -4.01 0.13
N ASN A 75 -0.52 -3.20 -0.95
CA ASN A 75 0.46 -3.41 -2.03
C ASN A 75 1.89 -3.30 -1.51
N ALA A 76 2.16 -2.26 -0.71
CA ALA A 76 3.49 -2.03 -0.15
C ALA A 76 3.93 -3.19 0.76
N CYS A 77 3.05 -3.69 1.61
CA CYS A 77 3.33 -4.82 2.50
C CYS A 77 3.68 -6.09 1.71
N ALA A 78 3.04 -6.28 0.56
CA ALA A 78 3.33 -7.42 -0.31
C ALA A 78 4.67 -7.29 -1.05
N ILE A 79 5.16 -6.07 -1.23
CA ILE A 79 6.38 -5.80 -2.00
C ILE A 79 7.62 -5.78 -1.10
N SER A 80 7.65 -4.87 -0.11
CA SER A 80 8.81 -4.77 0.78
C SER A 80 8.51 -3.93 2.01
N PRO A 81 9.26 -4.14 3.12
CA PRO A 81 9.19 -3.26 4.29
C PRO A 81 9.58 -1.81 3.97
N ARG A 82 10.53 -1.61 3.06
CA ARG A 82 10.94 -0.26 2.66
C ARG A 82 9.80 0.54 2.05
N LEU A 83 9.04 -0.06 1.12
CA LEU A 83 7.86 0.58 0.54
C LEU A 83 6.80 0.84 1.59
N THR A 84 6.57 -0.10 2.49
CA THR A 84 5.66 0.07 3.62
C THR A 84 6.04 1.29 4.44
N GLN A 85 7.33 1.42 4.78
CA GLN A 85 7.84 2.53 5.56
C GLN A 85 7.66 3.87 4.83
N ILE A 86 7.90 3.91 3.52
CA ILE A 86 7.72 5.12 2.72
C ILE A 86 6.26 5.59 2.76
N LEU A 87 5.32 4.68 2.58
CA LEU A 87 3.90 5.04 2.65
C LEU A 87 3.52 5.55 4.04
N LEU A 88 3.99 4.90 5.09
CA LEU A 88 3.74 5.34 6.47
C LEU A 88 4.34 6.72 6.74
N ALA A 89 5.55 6.98 6.25
CA ALA A 89 6.21 8.28 6.41
C ALA A 89 5.45 9.42 5.72
N HIS A 90 4.67 9.12 4.69
CA HIS A 90 3.85 10.08 3.96
C HIS A 90 2.38 10.08 4.40
N GLY A 91 2.07 9.52 5.56
CA GLY A 91 0.75 9.65 6.17
C GLY A 91 -0.24 8.55 5.81
N ALA A 92 0.22 7.37 5.40
CA ALA A 92 -0.70 6.23 5.24
C ALA A 92 -1.43 5.96 6.54
N LYS A 93 -2.75 5.82 6.48
CA LYS A 93 -3.58 5.55 7.66
C LYS A 93 -3.36 4.12 8.16
N VAL A 94 -3.35 3.95 9.47
CA VAL A 94 -3.17 2.64 10.11
C VAL A 94 -4.39 2.16 10.89
N ASP A 95 -5.36 3.04 11.14
CA ASP A 95 -6.52 2.77 12.01
C ASP A 95 -7.88 2.96 11.31
N SER A 96 -7.91 3.17 10.02
CA SER A 96 -9.16 3.26 9.25
C SER A 96 -9.87 1.91 9.23
N VAL A 97 -11.21 1.94 9.32
CA VAL A 97 -12.03 0.76 9.11
C VAL A 97 -12.75 0.91 7.77
N TYR A 98 -12.47 -0.02 6.85
CA TYR A 98 -13.06 0.00 5.51
C TYR A 98 -14.47 -0.60 5.52
N PRO A 99 -15.28 -0.40 4.45
CA PRO A 99 -16.66 -0.88 4.43
C PRO A 99 -16.83 -2.38 4.67
N ASN A 100 -15.81 -3.19 4.36
CA ASN A 100 -15.81 -4.63 4.61
C ASN A 100 -15.41 -4.99 6.06
N GLY A 101 -15.20 -4.00 6.93
CA GLY A 101 -14.80 -4.20 8.31
C GLY A 101 -13.32 -4.40 8.54
N MET A 102 -12.50 -4.41 7.49
CA MET A 102 -11.06 -4.60 7.60
C MET A 102 -10.32 -3.29 7.89
N THR A 103 -9.17 -3.41 8.53
CA THR A 103 -8.23 -2.31 8.81
C THR A 103 -7.00 -2.43 7.93
N PRO A 104 -6.17 -1.37 7.81
CA PRO A 104 -4.88 -1.47 7.12
C PRO A 104 -3.99 -2.59 7.68
N LEU A 105 -3.97 -2.78 9.00
CA LEU A 105 -3.18 -3.86 9.60
C LEU A 105 -3.66 -5.24 9.15
N MET A 106 -4.97 -5.44 9.03
CA MET A 106 -5.53 -6.70 8.52
C MET A 106 -5.14 -6.94 7.07
N TYR A 107 -5.23 -5.91 6.23
CA TYR A 107 -4.77 -6.02 4.83
C TYR A 107 -3.28 -6.34 4.75
N CYS A 108 -2.46 -5.68 5.56
CA CYS A 108 -1.02 -5.96 5.62
C CYS A 108 -0.76 -7.38 6.11
N ALA A 109 -1.51 -7.84 7.12
CA ALA A 109 -1.37 -9.20 7.67
C ALA A 109 -1.65 -10.28 6.62
N ILE A 110 -2.54 -10.02 5.68
CA ILE A 110 -2.81 -10.93 4.56
C ILE A 110 -1.69 -10.86 3.51
N ALA A 111 -1.27 -9.67 3.16
CA ALA A 111 -0.43 -9.39 1.98
C ALA A 111 1.08 -9.48 2.26
N ALA A 112 1.52 -9.23 3.50
CA ALA A 112 2.94 -9.09 3.82
C ALA A 112 3.71 -10.37 3.50
N ASN A 113 4.83 -10.21 2.80
CA ASN A 113 5.73 -11.32 2.51
C ASN A 113 6.71 -11.59 3.66
N THR A 114 6.87 -10.63 4.57
CA THR A 114 7.72 -10.76 5.76
C THR A 114 7.03 -10.11 6.97
N PRO A 115 7.39 -10.50 8.21
CA PRO A 115 6.78 -9.91 9.42
C PRO A 115 7.15 -8.44 9.63
N GLU A 116 8.24 -7.94 9.04
CA GLU A 116 8.70 -6.56 9.25
C GLU A 116 7.66 -5.54 8.83
N ALA A 117 6.94 -5.77 7.73
CA ALA A 117 5.90 -4.85 7.27
C ALA A 117 4.78 -4.70 8.31
N VAL A 118 4.35 -5.81 8.89
CA VAL A 118 3.34 -5.81 9.97
C VAL A 118 3.87 -5.07 11.20
N GLN A 119 5.12 -5.31 11.58
CA GLN A 119 5.76 -4.63 12.70
C GLN A 119 5.79 -3.11 12.50
N LEU A 120 6.05 -2.65 11.28
CA LEU A 120 6.04 -1.22 10.95
C LEU A 120 4.67 -0.59 11.18
N LEU A 121 3.59 -1.26 10.80
CA LEU A 121 2.23 -0.75 11.07
C LEU A 121 1.93 -0.72 12.57
N ILE A 122 2.34 -1.74 13.31
CA ILE A 122 2.14 -1.78 14.76
C ILE A 122 2.91 -0.64 15.43
N GLN A 123 4.15 -0.40 15.03
CA GLN A 123 4.97 0.72 15.54
C GLN A 123 4.35 2.07 15.20
N ALA A 124 3.64 2.17 14.08
CA ALA A 124 2.92 3.38 13.67
C ALA A 124 1.58 3.58 14.39
N GLY A 125 1.21 2.67 15.29
CA GLY A 125 0.03 2.80 16.13
C GLY A 125 -1.18 1.99 15.69
N ALA A 126 -1.03 1.02 14.79
CA ALA A 126 -2.14 0.16 14.38
C ALA A 126 -2.68 -0.62 15.57
N ASP A 127 -4.01 -0.74 15.66
CA ASP A 127 -4.69 -1.47 16.73
C ASP A 127 -4.65 -2.97 16.47
N THR A 128 -3.81 -3.68 17.21
CA THR A 128 -3.66 -5.13 17.10
C THR A 128 -4.86 -5.89 17.69
N ALA A 129 -5.65 -5.25 18.56
CA ALA A 129 -6.78 -5.86 19.23
C ALA A 129 -8.11 -5.69 18.49
N TYR A 130 -8.13 -4.87 17.44
CA TYR A 130 -9.36 -4.65 16.68
C TYR A 130 -9.94 -5.96 16.16
N GLN A 131 -11.23 -6.14 16.36
CA GLN A 131 -11.98 -7.28 15.86
C GLN A 131 -13.08 -6.80 14.90
N ALA A 132 -13.08 -7.32 13.70
CA ALA A 132 -14.11 -7.03 12.72
C ALA A 132 -15.47 -7.61 13.14
N PRO A 133 -16.59 -7.14 12.58
CA PRO A 133 -17.93 -7.65 12.92
C PRO A 133 -18.07 -9.16 12.78
N ASN A 134 -17.33 -9.78 11.85
CA ASN A 134 -17.32 -11.24 11.66
C ASN A 134 -16.41 -11.98 12.63
N GLY A 135 -15.79 -11.28 13.61
CA GLY A 135 -14.90 -11.85 14.59
C GLY A 135 -13.43 -11.92 14.18
N TRP A 136 -13.07 -11.50 12.99
CA TRP A 136 -11.70 -11.57 12.49
C TRP A 136 -10.82 -10.50 13.11
N THR A 137 -9.57 -10.90 13.39
CA THR A 137 -8.48 -10.02 13.84
C THR A 137 -7.34 -10.09 12.85
N ALA A 138 -6.35 -9.19 12.98
CA ALA A 138 -5.14 -9.27 12.15
C ALA A 138 -4.46 -10.65 12.29
N TYR A 139 -4.42 -11.18 13.51
CA TYR A 139 -3.84 -12.52 13.76
C TYR A 139 -4.59 -13.61 12.99
N THR A 140 -5.92 -13.65 13.09
CA THR A 140 -6.71 -14.73 12.46
C THR A 140 -6.68 -14.65 10.93
N VAL A 141 -6.69 -13.44 10.34
CA VAL A 141 -6.57 -13.33 8.88
C VAL A 141 -5.16 -13.72 8.41
N ALA A 142 -4.12 -13.42 9.19
CA ALA A 142 -2.77 -13.87 8.87
C ALA A 142 -2.67 -15.39 8.89
N GLN A 143 -3.22 -16.05 9.92
CA GLN A 143 -3.25 -17.51 9.99
C GLN A 143 -3.95 -18.14 8.80
N GLN A 144 -5.07 -17.55 8.38
CA GLN A 144 -5.91 -18.11 7.33
C GLN A 144 -5.32 -17.88 5.93
N TYR A 145 -4.78 -16.71 5.67
CA TYR A 145 -4.50 -16.26 4.31
C TYR A 145 -3.02 -16.01 4.01
N ASN A 146 -2.20 -15.74 5.03
CA ASN A 146 -0.79 -15.47 4.77
C ASN A 146 0.01 -16.78 4.68
N ARG A 147 0.78 -16.92 3.63
CA ARG A 147 1.60 -18.12 3.42
C ARG A 147 2.84 -18.17 4.30
N ASN A 148 3.27 -17.02 4.84
CA ASN A 148 4.42 -16.97 5.73
C ASN A 148 3.94 -17.04 7.20
N PRO A 149 4.16 -18.15 7.90
CA PRO A 149 3.69 -18.29 9.28
C PRO A 149 4.33 -17.30 10.26
N ALA A 150 5.48 -16.72 9.91
CA ALA A 150 6.15 -15.72 10.74
C ALA A 150 5.29 -14.47 10.92
N VAL A 151 4.43 -14.13 9.94
CA VAL A 151 3.52 -12.98 10.04
C VAL A 151 2.51 -13.19 11.16
N ALA A 152 1.85 -14.34 11.20
CA ALA A 152 0.91 -14.66 12.28
C ALA A 152 1.64 -14.76 13.63
N GLN A 153 2.84 -15.32 13.66
CA GLN A 153 3.63 -15.44 14.90
C GLN A 153 3.93 -14.08 15.53
N VAL A 154 4.27 -13.08 14.72
CA VAL A 154 4.49 -11.71 15.23
C VAL A 154 3.22 -11.16 15.84
N LEU A 155 2.08 -11.35 15.19
CA LEU A 155 0.78 -10.85 15.67
C LEU A 155 0.31 -11.60 16.94
N ALA A 156 0.70 -12.85 17.12
CA ALA A 156 0.35 -13.63 18.30
C ALA A 156 0.94 -13.05 19.60
N ALA A 157 1.98 -12.22 19.50
CA ALA A 157 2.62 -11.59 20.66
C ALA A 157 1.81 -10.41 21.23
N TYR A 158 0.73 -9.99 20.57
CA TYR A 158 -0.08 -8.81 20.97
C TYR A 158 -1.51 -9.15 21.44
#